data_56d04d0154568b632cd6a93b9b721a14
#
_entry.id   56d04d0154568b632cd6a93b9b721a14
#
_cell.length_a   1.000
_cell.length_b   1.000
_cell.length_c   1.000
_cell.angle_alpha   90.00
_cell.angle_beta   90.00
_cell.angle_gamma   90.00
#
_symmetry.space_group_name_H-M   'P 1'
#
loop_
_entity.id
_entity.type
_entity.pdbx_description
1 polymer ?
#
loop_
_entity_poly.entity_id
_entity_poly.type
_entity_poly.pdbx_seq_one_letter_code
_entity_poly.pdbx_strand_id
1 'polypeptide(L)'
;MLFLLGGCASVSPTSTPASLDQLLTDPALNGATVSLMVRDARSGSTLYQHNPRTRLIPASNLKLLTTAAAMDVLGPQYRFSTQLLSNGTQQGERLSGNVYLRGLGDPTMQFADYQALAAQLAAQGVRQVQGDLVFDDTWFDAERLGVDWAQDDESTYYGAQISALTVSPNTDFDAGTVLVTAKAPATVGQPVSVVVSPPTDYVQLSNRAVSGSGNNYGLTRQHGTNLLQLTGALAPGKQNRQWVSVWEPTQLVANLFEQALAQQGIKVMGKRVMGAASPATAKVLVEHPSAPLQELITPLLKLSNNNMSEALLKAMGRKTANAGTAQAGVAAVADFMRRQGLDPLTVSQVDGSGLSRRNLVSSQNLTDLLLATARQPWFDAWYNALPIAGNSDRMTGGSLRYRLRGTAAENNLHAKTGSMAGVSSLSGYITDAEGRRLVFSIISNNYVSDAAPIRALENRVALALTQWHD
;
A
#
# COMPACT_ATOMS: atom_id res chain seq x y z
N MET A 1 62.47 -31.59 -26.00
CA MET A 1 61.17 -32.17 -26.45
C MET A 1 60.12 -31.64 -25.52
N LEU A 2 59.48 -30.53 -25.91
CA LEU A 2 58.51 -29.76 -25.07
C LEU A 2 57.12 -30.11 -25.57
N PHE A 3 56.29 -30.75 -24.75
CA PHE A 3 54.88 -31.00 -25.05
C PHE A 3 54.03 -29.82 -24.57
N LEU A 4 53.45 -29.08 -25.49
CA LEU A 4 52.40 -28.10 -25.26
C LEU A 4 51.09 -28.85 -25.15
N LEU A 5 50.51 -28.89 -23.97
CA LEU A 5 49.12 -29.30 -23.72
C LEU A 5 48.21 -28.10 -23.97
N GLY A 6 47.52 -28.09 -25.11
CA GLY A 6 46.44 -27.17 -25.41
C GLY A 6 45.20 -27.55 -24.62
N GLY A 7 44.82 -26.73 -23.64
CA GLY A 7 43.54 -26.84 -22.93
C GLY A 7 42.41 -26.31 -23.82
N CYS A 8 41.53 -27.20 -24.28
CA CYS A 8 40.24 -26.82 -24.86
C CYS A 8 39.34 -26.27 -23.75
N ALA A 9 39.16 -24.96 -23.74
CA ALA A 9 38.10 -24.36 -22.97
C ALA A 9 36.75 -24.79 -23.60
N SER A 10 35.99 -25.61 -22.90
CA SER A 10 34.61 -25.92 -23.28
C SER A 10 33.76 -24.67 -23.08
N VAL A 11 33.42 -23.99 -24.14
CA VAL A 11 32.36 -22.98 -24.17
C VAL A 11 31.05 -23.71 -23.85
N SER A 12 30.50 -23.49 -22.67
CA SER A 12 29.16 -23.96 -22.37
C SER A 12 28.18 -23.39 -23.40
N PRO A 13 27.28 -24.20 -23.97
CA PRO A 13 26.32 -23.69 -24.93
C PRO A 13 25.46 -22.64 -24.24
N THR A 14 25.51 -21.40 -24.71
CA THR A 14 24.53 -20.37 -24.39
C THR A 14 23.17 -20.90 -24.83
N SER A 15 22.32 -21.30 -23.89
CA SER A 15 20.97 -21.73 -24.19
C SER A 15 20.25 -20.56 -24.88
N THR A 16 19.74 -20.78 -26.08
CA THR A 16 18.84 -19.83 -26.75
C THR A 16 17.70 -19.48 -25.80
N PRO A 17 17.38 -18.17 -25.60
CA PRO A 17 16.27 -17.81 -24.74
C PRO A 17 14.99 -18.50 -25.19
N ALA A 18 14.22 -19.04 -24.23
CA ALA A 18 12.91 -19.62 -24.55
C ALA A 18 12.02 -18.52 -25.14
N SER A 19 11.35 -18.81 -26.26
CA SER A 19 10.38 -17.87 -26.83
C SER A 19 9.25 -17.61 -25.82
N LEU A 20 8.60 -16.44 -25.90
CA LEU A 20 7.45 -16.15 -25.02
C LEU A 20 6.34 -17.19 -25.17
N ASP A 21 6.13 -17.72 -26.39
CA ASP A 21 5.16 -18.80 -26.62
C ASP A 21 5.51 -20.07 -25.84
N GLN A 22 6.78 -20.48 -25.82
CA GLN A 22 7.23 -21.61 -25.02
C GLN A 22 7.04 -21.39 -23.51
N LEU A 23 7.29 -20.16 -23.02
CA LEU A 23 7.06 -19.84 -21.62
C LEU A 23 5.59 -19.94 -21.23
N LEU A 24 4.68 -19.60 -22.13
CA LEU A 24 3.23 -19.69 -21.89
C LEU A 24 2.67 -21.12 -21.93
N THR A 25 3.48 -22.12 -22.32
CA THR A 25 3.12 -23.54 -22.20
C THR A 25 3.59 -24.17 -20.87
N ASP A 26 4.11 -23.39 -19.93
CA ASP A 26 4.56 -23.90 -18.62
C ASP A 26 3.43 -24.64 -17.88
N PRO A 27 3.70 -25.87 -17.39
CA PRO A 27 2.69 -26.65 -16.66
C PRO A 27 2.06 -25.94 -15.45
N ALA A 28 2.75 -24.96 -14.84
CA ALA A 28 2.20 -24.16 -13.76
C ALA A 28 0.97 -23.34 -14.19
N LEU A 29 0.79 -23.13 -15.49
CA LEU A 29 -0.35 -22.43 -16.08
C LEU A 29 -1.51 -23.34 -16.49
N ASN A 30 -1.42 -24.64 -16.26
CA ASN A 30 -2.51 -25.56 -16.63
C ASN A 30 -3.82 -25.16 -15.95
N GLY A 31 -4.85 -24.87 -16.77
CA GLY A 31 -6.15 -24.39 -16.31
C GLY A 31 -6.18 -22.90 -15.90
N ALA A 32 -5.04 -22.20 -15.89
CA ALA A 32 -4.98 -20.77 -15.64
C ALA A 32 -5.34 -19.95 -16.88
N THR A 33 -5.74 -18.72 -16.66
CA THR A 33 -5.91 -17.71 -17.73
C THR A 33 -4.77 -16.72 -17.67
N VAL A 34 -4.06 -16.55 -18.79
CA VAL A 34 -2.93 -15.60 -18.88
C VAL A 34 -3.21 -14.55 -19.96
N SER A 35 -2.89 -13.31 -19.62
CA SER A 35 -2.86 -12.18 -20.56
C SER A 35 -1.45 -11.59 -20.52
N LEU A 36 -0.81 -11.47 -21.68
CA LEU A 36 0.53 -10.88 -21.83
C LEU A 36 0.53 -9.90 -23.01
N MET A 37 1.09 -8.73 -22.81
CA MET A 37 1.33 -7.75 -23.88
C MET A 37 2.69 -7.10 -23.68
N VAL A 38 3.42 -6.95 -24.79
CA VAL A 38 4.73 -6.28 -24.86
C VAL A 38 4.69 -5.26 -25.98
N ARG A 39 5.14 -4.05 -25.69
CA ARG A 39 5.18 -2.95 -26.67
C ARG A 39 6.47 -2.17 -26.57
N ASP A 40 6.88 -1.61 -27.68
CA ASP A 40 7.94 -0.60 -27.71
C ASP A 40 7.45 0.69 -27.01
N ALA A 41 8.19 1.18 -26.03
CA ALA A 41 7.77 2.34 -25.23
C ALA A 41 7.79 3.66 -26.02
N ARG A 42 8.58 3.75 -27.10
CA ARG A 42 8.73 4.96 -27.91
C ARG A 42 7.66 5.05 -29.00
N SER A 43 7.51 3.99 -29.78
CA SER A 43 6.57 3.94 -30.91
C SER A 43 5.15 3.54 -30.49
N GLY A 44 5.03 2.80 -29.38
CA GLY A 44 3.80 2.16 -28.97
C GLY A 44 3.42 0.94 -29.79
N SER A 45 4.30 0.48 -30.71
CA SER A 45 4.05 -0.72 -31.54
C SER A 45 3.99 -1.97 -30.67
N THR A 46 3.11 -2.89 -31.02
CA THR A 46 2.99 -4.19 -30.37
C THR A 46 4.10 -5.12 -30.88
N LEU A 47 4.91 -5.62 -29.95
CA LEU A 47 5.99 -6.59 -30.24
C LEU A 47 5.52 -8.01 -29.96
N TYR A 48 4.71 -8.21 -28.90
CA TYR A 48 4.13 -9.50 -28.56
C TYR A 48 2.79 -9.33 -27.86
N GLN A 49 1.86 -10.26 -28.13
CA GLN A 49 0.58 -10.30 -27.43
C GLN A 49 0.02 -11.71 -27.31
N HIS A 50 -0.55 -12.00 -26.15
CA HIS A 50 -1.31 -13.20 -25.87
C HIS A 50 -2.53 -12.83 -25.02
N ASN A 51 -3.74 -13.05 -25.53
CA ASN A 51 -5.00 -12.67 -24.88
C ASN A 51 -5.04 -11.22 -24.37
N PRO A 52 -4.58 -10.20 -25.13
CA PRO A 52 -4.28 -8.87 -24.60
C PRO A 52 -5.49 -8.13 -24.07
N ARG A 53 -6.71 -8.47 -24.53
CA ARG A 53 -7.99 -7.83 -24.13
C ARG A 53 -8.77 -8.62 -23.10
N THR A 54 -8.28 -9.79 -22.68
CA THR A 54 -8.94 -10.59 -21.64
C THR A 54 -8.82 -9.85 -20.32
N ARG A 55 -9.97 -9.53 -19.73
CA ARG A 55 -10.05 -8.85 -18.44
C ARG A 55 -9.79 -9.85 -17.32
N LEU A 56 -8.81 -9.54 -16.50
CA LEU A 56 -8.37 -10.37 -15.38
C LEU A 56 -8.28 -9.52 -14.12
N ILE A 57 -8.29 -10.17 -12.97
CA ILE A 57 -8.08 -9.54 -11.67
C ILE A 57 -6.61 -9.09 -11.63
N PRO A 58 -6.31 -7.79 -11.47
CA PRO A 58 -4.94 -7.27 -11.50
C PRO A 58 -4.21 -7.40 -10.18
N ALA A 59 -4.91 -7.66 -9.08
CA ALA A 59 -4.40 -7.43 -7.74
C ALA A 59 -3.75 -6.02 -7.66
N SER A 60 -2.63 -5.87 -6.94
CA SER A 60 -1.97 -4.57 -6.73
C SER A 60 -1.40 -3.91 -8.00
N ASN A 61 -1.47 -4.53 -9.18
CA ASN A 61 -1.18 -3.81 -10.43
C ASN A 61 -2.18 -2.69 -10.73
N LEU A 62 -3.38 -2.73 -10.10
CA LEU A 62 -4.35 -1.63 -10.17
C LEU A 62 -3.77 -0.31 -9.64
N LYS A 63 -2.82 -0.38 -8.70
CA LYS A 63 -2.15 0.81 -8.15
C LYS A 63 -1.40 1.63 -9.20
N LEU A 64 -1.01 1.03 -10.33
CA LEU A 64 -0.47 1.77 -11.46
C LEU A 64 -1.48 2.81 -11.96
N LEU A 65 -2.74 2.41 -12.12
CA LEU A 65 -3.82 3.29 -12.56
C LEU A 65 -4.18 4.32 -11.48
N THR A 66 -4.37 3.86 -10.24
CA THR A 66 -4.73 4.74 -9.12
C THR A 66 -3.69 5.82 -8.87
N THR A 67 -2.40 5.47 -8.87
CA THR A 67 -1.33 6.44 -8.60
C THR A 67 -1.07 7.38 -9.78
N ALA A 68 -1.16 6.89 -11.01
CA ALA A 68 -1.08 7.76 -12.20
C ALA A 68 -2.21 8.78 -12.22
N ALA A 69 -3.44 8.35 -11.95
CA ALA A 69 -4.59 9.25 -11.83
C ALA A 69 -4.41 10.25 -10.69
N ALA A 70 -3.89 9.82 -9.53
CA ALA A 70 -3.66 10.71 -8.40
C ALA A 70 -2.59 11.78 -8.71
N MET A 71 -1.50 11.43 -9.39
CA MET A 71 -0.48 12.39 -9.84
C MET A 71 -1.04 13.42 -10.81
N ASP A 72 -1.98 13.05 -11.67
CA ASP A 72 -2.64 13.96 -12.61
C ASP A 72 -3.72 14.83 -11.94
N VAL A 73 -4.61 14.21 -11.17
CA VAL A 73 -5.79 14.85 -10.59
C VAL A 73 -5.43 15.74 -9.39
N LEU A 74 -4.65 15.22 -8.47
CA LEU A 74 -4.25 15.94 -7.26
C LEU A 74 -3.04 16.84 -7.52
N GLY A 75 -2.12 16.38 -8.34
CA GLY A 75 -0.84 17.01 -8.65
C GLY A 75 0.30 16.52 -7.75
N PRO A 76 1.57 16.56 -8.24
CA PRO A 76 2.74 16.05 -7.50
C PRO A 76 2.99 16.74 -6.16
N GLN A 77 2.57 18.01 -6.01
CA GLN A 77 2.75 18.81 -4.80
C GLN A 77 1.59 18.70 -3.81
N TYR A 78 0.55 17.92 -4.12
CA TYR A 78 -0.55 17.69 -3.19
C TYR A 78 -0.04 17.14 -1.86
N ARG A 79 -0.60 17.66 -0.75
CA ARG A 79 -0.33 17.19 0.60
C ARG A 79 -1.64 16.88 1.30
N PHE A 80 -1.67 15.78 2.00
CA PHE A 80 -2.68 15.56 3.02
C PHE A 80 -2.43 16.47 4.21
N SER A 81 -3.41 16.61 5.09
CA SER A 81 -3.27 17.41 6.29
C SER A 81 -4.10 16.83 7.45
N THR A 82 -3.62 17.05 8.67
CA THR A 82 -4.37 16.84 9.91
C THR A 82 -4.35 18.14 10.71
N GLN A 83 -5.51 18.58 11.21
CA GLN A 83 -5.69 19.90 11.78
C GLN A 83 -6.30 19.84 13.18
N LEU A 84 -5.80 20.68 14.08
CA LEU A 84 -6.50 21.06 15.31
C LEU A 84 -7.23 22.38 15.10
N LEU A 85 -8.53 22.39 15.38
CA LEU A 85 -9.37 23.57 15.28
C LEU A 85 -10.10 23.84 16.60
N SER A 86 -10.56 25.07 16.78
CA SER A 86 -11.50 25.40 17.87
C SER A 86 -12.52 26.41 17.41
N ASN A 87 -13.72 26.28 17.96
CA ASN A 87 -14.79 27.28 17.85
C ASN A 87 -14.85 28.22 19.06
N GLY A 88 -13.88 28.07 19.99
CA GLY A 88 -13.81 28.86 21.22
C GLY A 88 -12.79 30.00 21.16
N THR A 89 -12.65 30.69 22.28
CA THR A 89 -11.66 31.73 22.50
C THR A 89 -10.76 31.36 23.68
N GLN A 90 -9.48 31.67 23.56
CA GLN A 90 -8.52 31.45 24.65
C GLN A 90 -8.49 32.65 25.61
N GLN A 91 -8.56 32.37 26.91
CA GLN A 91 -8.38 33.32 28.00
C GLN A 91 -7.37 32.76 29.01
N GLY A 92 -6.14 33.27 28.97
CA GLY A 92 -5.01 32.68 29.69
C GLY A 92 -4.77 31.23 29.26
N GLU A 93 -4.80 30.32 30.23
CA GLU A 93 -4.61 28.88 29.99
C GLU A 93 -5.86 28.13 29.57
N ARG A 94 -7.02 28.80 29.54
CA ARG A 94 -8.33 28.18 29.27
C ARG A 94 -8.77 28.50 27.85
N LEU A 95 -9.08 27.43 27.08
CA LEU A 95 -9.73 27.50 25.79
C LEU A 95 -11.22 27.17 25.97
N SER A 96 -12.10 28.16 25.79
CA SER A 96 -13.55 27.95 25.80
C SER A 96 -13.99 27.23 24.52
N GLY A 97 -15.16 26.57 24.55
CA GLY A 97 -15.66 25.86 23.40
C GLY A 97 -14.93 24.54 23.12
N ASN A 98 -15.21 23.93 21.96
CA ASN A 98 -14.71 22.61 21.58
C ASN A 98 -13.36 22.70 20.86
N VAL A 99 -12.60 21.62 20.97
CA VAL A 99 -11.43 21.35 20.13
C VAL A 99 -11.76 20.21 19.18
N TYR A 100 -11.44 20.41 17.91
CA TYR A 100 -11.67 19.43 16.85
C TYR A 100 -10.31 18.94 16.34
N LEU A 101 -10.10 17.62 16.35
CA LEU A 101 -9.02 16.97 15.60
C LEU A 101 -9.61 16.50 14.29
N ARG A 102 -9.31 17.21 13.20
CA ARG A 102 -9.84 16.94 11.87
C ARG A 102 -8.79 16.26 10.99
N GLY A 103 -9.11 15.04 10.52
CA GLY A 103 -8.34 14.34 9.51
C GLY A 103 -8.81 14.70 8.11
N LEU A 104 -7.87 15.06 7.24
CA LEU A 104 -8.12 15.30 5.83
C LEU A 104 -7.53 14.17 4.96
N GLY A 105 -7.50 12.94 5.51
CA GLY A 105 -7.15 11.72 4.80
C GLY A 105 -5.68 11.35 4.81
N ASP A 106 -4.85 11.92 5.69
CA ASP A 106 -3.41 11.62 5.78
C ASP A 106 -3.16 10.19 6.33
N PRO A 107 -2.69 9.24 5.49
CA PRO A 107 -2.37 7.89 5.93
C PRO A 107 -0.99 7.78 6.57
N THR A 108 -0.23 8.87 6.64
CA THR A 108 1.17 8.85 7.08
C THR A 108 1.36 9.29 8.52
N MET A 109 0.31 9.79 9.17
CA MET A 109 0.33 10.22 10.57
C MET A 109 0.78 9.10 11.50
N GLN A 110 1.77 9.40 12.34
CA GLN A 110 2.27 8.53 13.40
C GLN A 110 1.89 9.08 14.78
N PHE A 111 2.04 8.29 15.83
CA PHE A 111 1.75 8.77 17.19
C PHE A 111 2.61 9.99 17.58
N ALA A 112 3.86 10.05 17.12
CA ALA A 112 4.73 11.20 17.33
C ALA A 112 4.17 12.50 16.73
N ASP A 113 3.46 12.43 15.61
CA ASP A 113 2.85 13.60 14.98
C ASP A 113 1.66 14.11 15.80
N TYR A 114 0.85 13.20 16.36
CA TYR A 114 -0.20 13.56 17.30
C TYR A 114 0.35 14.15 18.60
N GLN A 115 1.48 13.64 19.11
CA GLN A 115 2.19 14.24 20.23
C GLN A 115 2.69 15.66 19.90
N ALA A 116 3.21 15.86 18.68
CA ALA A 116 3.64 17.17 18.20
C ALA A 116 2.46 18.18 18.09
N LEU A 117 1.31 17.74 17.60
CA LEU A 117 0.08 18.56 17.60
C LEU A 117 -0.33 18.98 19.02
N ALA A 118 -0.32 18.05 19.98
CA ALA A 118 -0.62 18.35 21.37
C ALA A 118 0.39 19.30 22.00
N ALA A 119 1.69 19.11 21.71
CA ALA A 119 2.76 19.99 22.18
C ALA A 119 2.63 21.43 21.63
N GLN A 120 2.27 21.57 20.33
CA GLN A 120 2.04 22.89 19.73
C GLN A 120 0.82 23.60 20.35
N LEU A 121 -0.25 22.88 20.69
CA LEU A 121 -1.38 23.44 21.41
C LEU A 121 -0.96 23.90 22.83
N ALA A 122 -0.16 23.09 23.53
CA ALA A 122 0.39 23.46 24.83
C ALA A 122 1.32 24.68 24.76
N ALA A 123 2.13 24.79 23.69
CA ALA A 123 3.03 25.93 23.45
C ALA A 123 2.27 27.25 23.23
N GLN A 124 1.02 27.18 22.75
CA GLN A 124 0.12 28.34 22.68
C GLN A 124 -0.42 28.76 24.06
N GLY A 125 -0.02 28.09 25.13
CA GLY A 125 -0.44 28.38 26.51
C GLY A 125 -1.72 27.66 26.95
N VAL A 126 -2.32 26.80 26.11
CA VAL A 126 -3.53 26.05 26.49
C VAL A 126 -3.19 24.96 27.52
N ARG A 127 -3.89 24.94 28.65
CA ARG A 127 -3.82 23.92 29.70
C ARG A 127 -5.16 23.26 29.99
N GLN A 128 -6.24 23.92 29.58
CA GLN A 128 -7.58 23.42 29.81
C GLN A 128 -8.51 23.73 28.64
N VAL A 129 -9.16 22.71 28.10
CA VAL A 129 -10.25 22.82 27.12
C VAL A 129 -11.57 22.66 27.91
N GLN A 130 -12.46 23.68 27.82
CA GLN A 130 -13.73 23.68 28.55
C GLN A 130 -14.81 22.85 27.87
N GLY A 131 -14.78 22.81 26.53
CA GLY A 131 -15.75 22.06 25.72
C GLY A 131 -15.31 20.64 25.41
N ASP A 132 -15.93 20.07 24.42
CA ASP A 132 -15.70 18.70 23.95
C ASP A 132 -14.44 18.56 23.09
N LEU A 133 -13.88 17.35 23.08
CA LEU A 133 -12.87 16.93 22.15
C LEU A 133 -13.54 16.12 21.03
N VAL A 134 -13.57 16.68 19.83
CA VAL A 134 -14.30 16.13 18.68
C VAL A 134 -13.29 15.56 17.68
N PHE A 135 -13.51 14.31 17.27
CA PHE A 135 -12.70 13.61 16.27
C PHE A 135 -13.46 13.58 14.94
N ASP A 136 -13.03 14.44 14.02
CA ASP A 136 -13.68 14.68 12.73
C ASP A 136 -12.97 13.90 11.64
N ASP A 137 -13.56 12.80 11.21
CA ASP A 137 -13.14 11.97 10.07
C ASP A 137 -14.10 12.09 8.87
N THR A 138 -14.97 13.09 8.88
CA THR A 138 -16.02 13.28 7.87
C THR A 138 -15.51 13.73 6.49
N TRP A 139 -14.18 13.91 6.36
CA TRP A 139 -13.56 14.17 5.06
C TRP A 139 -13.73 13.01 4.09
N PHE A 140 -13.73 11.78 4.61
CA PHE A 140 -14.14 10.59 3.90
C PHE A 140 -15.52 10.12 4.41
N ASP A 141 -16.17 9.24 3.62
CA ASP A 141 -17.40 8.58 4.04
C ASP A 141 -17.15 7.55 5.16
N ALA A 142 -18.23 6.96 5.66
CA ALA A 142 -18.18 5.94 6.71
C ALA A 142 -17.92 4.51 6.18
N GLU A 143 -17.75 4.35 4.86
CA GLU A 143 -17.40 3.05 4.25
C GLU A 143 -15.94 2.71 4.55
N ARG A 144 -15.74 1.94 5.63
CA ARG A 144 -14.42 1.60 6.16
C ARG A 144 -13.68 0.54 5.38
N LEU A 145 -14.39 -0.35 4.72
CA LEU A 145 -13.84 -1.46 3.95
C LEU A 145 -14.22 -1.32 2.48
N GLY A 146 -13.33 -1.71 1.58
CA GLY A 146 -13.61 -1.71 0.16
C GLY A 146 -14.66 -2.77 -0.21
N VAL A 147 -15.34 -2.53 -1.33
CA VAL A 147 -16.35 -3.45 -1.85
C VAL A 147 -15.71 -4.80 -2.16
N ASP A 148 -16.33 -5.89 -1.69
CA ASP A 148 -15.89 -7.27 -1.93
C ASP A 148 -14.49 -7.60 -1.35
N TRP A 149 -14.08 -6.89 -0.30
CA TRP A 149 -12.92 -7.30 0.48
C TRP A 149 -13.24 -8.55 1.30
N ALA A 150 -12.34 -9.52 1.29
CA ALA A 150 -12.56 -10.77 1.99
C ALA A 150 -12.49 -10.58 3.52
N GLN A 151 -13.40 -11.24 4.24
CA GLN A 151 -13.40 -11.21 5.70
C GLN A 151 -12.09 -11.76 6.30
N ASP A 152 -11.46 -12.71 5.63
CA ASP A 152 -10.19 -13.30 6.06
C ASP A 152 -9.03 -12.29 6.05
N ASP A 153 -9.15 -11.24 5.22
CA ASP A 153 -8.15 -10.18 5.13
C ASP A 153 -8.34 -9.08 6.19
N GLU A 154 -9.50 -9.02 6.85
CA GLU A 154 -9.91 -7.91 7.74
C GLU A 154 -8.93 -7.65 8.90
N SER A 155 -8.30 -8.70 9.45
CA SER A 155 -7.34 -8.55 10.54
C SER A 155 -5.90 -8.26 10.08
N THR A 156 -5.66 -8.31 8.76
CA THR A 156 -4.32 -8.07 8.20
C THR A 156 -4.05 -6.57 8.04
N TYR A 157 -2.77 -6.20 7.98
CA TYR A 157 -2.40 -4.81 7.76
C TYR A 157 -2.85 -4.26 6.40
N TYR A 158 -2.92 -5.11 5.37
CA TYR A 158 -3.34 -4.73 4.03
C TYR A 158 -4.86 -4.68 3.85
N GLY A 159 -5.63 -5.24 4.79
CA GLY A 159 -7.10 -5.16 4.88
C GLY A 159 -7.59 -4.14 5.92
N ALA A 160 -6.72 -3.24 6.39
CA ALA A 160 -7.07 -2.26 7.40
C ALA A 160 -8.19 -1.30 6.94
N GLN A 161 -9.05 -0.91 7.88
CA GLN A 161 -10.14 0.03 7.65
C GLN A 161 -9.62 1.41 7.22
N ILE A 162 -10.34 2.05 6.31
CA ILE A 162 -10.02 3.36 5.74
C ILE A 162 -10.74 4.45 6.54
N SER A 163 -9.99 5.41 7.05
CA SER A 163 -10.53 6.59 7.71
C SER A 163 -9.75 7.83 7.32
N ALA A 164 -10.43 8.98 7.28
CA ALA A 164 -9.78 10.27 7.07
C ALA A 164 -8.93 10.72 8.27
N LEU A 165 -9.16 10.14 9.43
CA LEU A 165 -8.38 10.36 10.66
C LEU A 165 -7.86 9.01 11.15
N THR A 166 -6.59 8.73 10.90
CA THR A 166 -5.95 7.43 11.13
C THR A 166 -4.54 7.58 11.69
N VAL A 167 -3.92 6.48 12.09
CA VAL A 167 -2.54 6.45 12.60
C VAL A 167 -1.79 5.24 12.05
N SER A 168 -0.52 5.44 11.72
CA SER A 168 0.40 4.39 11.33
C SER A 168 1.38 4.06 12.46
N PRO A 169 1.65 2.78 12.76
CA PRO A 169 2.60 2.38 13.80
C PRO A 169 4.05 2.42 13.32
N ASN A 170 4.30 2.69 12.03
CA ASN A 170 5.61 2.57 11.41
C ASN A 170 5.81 3.57 10.25
N THR A 171 7.03 3.62 9.74
CA THR A 171 7.42 4.44 8.58
C THR A 171 7.08 3.82 7.21
N ASP A 172 6.48 2.62 7.21
CA ASP A 172 5.91 2.00 6.01
C ASP A 172 4.49 2.48 5.74
N PHE A 173 3.95 3.23 6.71
CA PHE A 173 2.61 3.83 6.67
C PHE A 173 1.49 2.78 6.57
N ASP A 174 1.59 1.71 7.39
CA ASP A 174 0.53 0.72 7.56
C ASP A 174 -0.61 1.31 8.44
N ALA A 175 -1.27 2.33 7.93
CA ALA A 175 -2.28 3.10 8.65
C ALA A 175 -3.47 2.22 9.09
N GLY A 176 -4.08 2.56 10.23
CA GLY A 176 -5.19 1.79 10.81
C GLY A 176 -4.76 0.47 11.43
N THR A 177 -3.48 0.35 11.80
CA THR A 177 -2.93 -0.87 12.43
C THR A 177 -2.18 -0.58 13.73
N VAL A 178 -1.91 -1.63 14.48
CA VAL A 178 -0.96 -1.67 15.58
C VAL A 178 0.11 -2.74 15.32
N LEU A 179 1.33 -2.52 15.81
CA LEU A 179 2.37 -3.54 15.82
C LEU A 179 2.26 -4.35 17.10
N VAL A 180 2.02 -5.66 16.96
CA VAL A 180 2.04 -6.62 18.06
C VAL A 180 3.37 -7.37 18.05
N THR A 181 4.12 -7.27 19.12
CA THR A 181 5.38 -7.98 19.32
C THR A 181 5.19 -9.04 20.39
N ALA A 182 5.25 -10.32 20.02
CA ALA A 182 5.22 -11.46 20.93
C ALA A 182 6.63 -12.04 21.08
N LYS A 183 7.08 -12.26 22.31
CA LYS A 183 8.39 -12.83 22.63
C LYS A 183 8.26 -14.05 23.53
N ALA A 184 8.77 -15.18 23.09
CA ALA A 184 8.81 -16.42 23.89
C ALA A 184 9.95 -16.36 24.90
N PRO A 185 9.71 -16.65 26.18
CA PRO A 185 10.79 -16.86 27.16
C PRO A 185 11.58 -18.14 26.84
N ALA A 186 12.77 -18.28 27.43
CA ALA A 186 13.62 -19.47 27.24
C ALA A 186 12.97 -20.74 27.82
N THR A 187 12.17 -20.61 28.87
CA THR A 187 11.52 -21.73 29.56
C THR A 187 10.27 -22.17 28.80
N VAL A 188 10.24 -23.43 28.36
CA VAL A 188 9.09 -24.06 27.70
C VAL A 188 7.87 -24.10 28.64
N GLY A 189 6.68 -23.87 28.07
CA GLY A 189 5.40 -23.82 28.79
C GLY A 189 5.05 -22.48 29.42
N GLN A 190 6.00 -21.55 29.52
CA GLN A 190 5.71 -20.21 30.04
C GLN A 190 4.98 -19.35 29.00
N PRO A 191 4.06 -18.46 29.42
CA PRO A 191 3.34 -17.56 28.51
C PRO A 191 4.31 -16.65 27.74
N VAL A 192 4.02 -16.37 26.47
CA VAL A 192 4.75 -15.36 25.69
C VAL A 192 4.43 -13.96 26.26
N SER A 193 5.43 -13.07 26.29
CA SER A 193 5.21 -11.65 26.58
C SER A 193 4.73 -10.95 25.31
N VAL A 194 3.81 -9.98 25.47
CA VAL A 194 3.20 -9.25 24.34
C VAL A 194 3.29 -7.75 24.58
N VAL A 195 3.73 -7.02 23.55
CA VAL A 195 3.80 -5.57 23.53
C VAL A 195 3.04 -5.07 22.31
N VAL A 196 2.16 -4.07 22.50
CA VAL A 196 1.44 -3.37 21.43
C VAL A 196 2.06 -2.00 21.23
N SER A 197 2.32 -1.60 19.99
CA SER A 197 2.86 -0.28 19.64
C SER A 197 2.03 0.37 18.52
N PRO A 198 1.66 1.67 18.63
CA PRO A 198 1.88 2.51 19.82
C PRO A 198 1.18 1.97 21.07
N PRO A 199 1.64 2.33 22.28
CA PRO A 199 1.00 1.89 23.53
C PRO A 199 -0.43 2.39 23.61
N THR A 200 -1.40 1.48 23.78
CA THR A 200 -2.82 1.80 23.80
C THR A 200 -3.61 0.74 24.59
N ASP A 201 -4.66 1.15 25.27
CA ASP A 201 -5.68 0.27 25.87
C ASP A 201 -6.88 0.04 24.96
N TYR A 202 -6.88 0.68 23.77
CA TYR A 202 -7.92 0.47 22.75
C TYR A 202 -7.95 -0.96 22.22
N VAL A 203 -6.81 -1.65 22.25
CA VAL A 203 -6.65 -3.05 21.84
C VAL A 203 -6.57 -3.94 23.07
N GLN A 204 -7.45 -4.94 23.13
CA GLN A 204 -7.50 -5.93 24.21
C GLN A 204 -6.76 -7.21 23.80
N LEU A 205 -6.09 -7.88 24.76
CA LEU A 205 -5.31 -9.07 24.51
C LEU A 205 -5.90 -10.29 25.21
N SER A 206 -6.20 -11.35 24.48
CA SER A 206 -6.43 -12.70 25.01
C SER A 206 -5.22 -13.56 24.66
N ASN A 207 -4.27 -13.67 25.59
CA ASN A 207 -3.01 -14.37 25.36
C ASN A 207 -3.03 -15.78 25.96
N ARG A 208 -3.09 -16.80 25.10
CA ARG A 208 -2.96 -18.22 25.42
C ARG A 208 -1.72 -18.83 24.79
N ALA A 209 -0.88 -18.04 24.14
CA ALA A 209 0.33 -18.52 23.49
C ALA A 209 1.43 -18.77 24.52
N VAL A 210 2.19 -19.83 24.32
CA VAL A 210 3.26 -20.25 25.23
C VAL A 210 4.60 -20.42 24.49
N SER A 211 5.68 -20.42 25.25
CA SER A 211 6.98 -20.87 24.73
C SER A 211 6.94 -22.39 24.51
N GLY A 212 7.31 -22.88 23.33
CA GLY A 212 7.27 -24.31 23.02
C GLY A 212 7.85 -24.66 21.67
N SER A 213 8.03 -25.96 21.40
CA SER A 213 8.61 -26.46 20.16
C SER A 213 7.65 -26.45 18.96
N GLY A 214 6.37 -26.12 19.17
CA GLY A 214 5.38 -25.99 18.11
C GLY A 214 5.68 -24.79 17.21
N ASN A 215 5.34 -24.91 15.92
CA ASN A 215 5.39 -23.81 14.95
C ASN A 215 3.95 -23.40 14.56
N ASN A 216 3.07 -23.37 15.57
CA ASN A 216 1.64 -23.12 15.41
C ASN A 216 1.17 -21.85 16.12
N TYR A 217 2.11 -20.91 16.38
CA TYR A 217 1.76 -19.58 16.89
C TYR A 217 0.82 -18.88 15.92
N GLY A 218 -0.28 -18.38 16.43
CA GLY A 218 -1.27 -17.60 15.68
C GLY A 218 -1.65 -16.33 16.44
N LEU A 219 -1.85 -15.26 15.68
CA LEU A 219 -2.39 -14.00 16.14
C LEU A 219 -3.52 -13.57 15.20
N THR A 220 -4.72 -13.44 15.72
CA THR A 220 -5.91 -13.01 14.98
C THR A 220 -6.66 -11.94 15.76
N ARG A 221 -7.40 -11.08 15.06
CA ARG A 221 -8.35 -10.16 15.66
C ARG A 221 -9.78 -10.73 15.49
N GLN A 222 -10.53 -10.76 16.58
CA GLN A 222 -11.93 -11.15 16.50
C GLN A 222 -12.71 -10.14 15.66
N HIS A 223 -13.49 -10.63 14.70
CA HIS A 223 -14.32 -9.83 13.80
C HIS A 223 -15.18 -8.81 14.56
N GLY A 224 -15.25 -7.57 14.05
CA GLY A 224 -16.03 -6.49 14.62
C GLY A 224 -15.54 -5.95 15.97
N THR A 225 -14.37 -6.38 16.45
CA THR A 225 -13.82 -5.98 17.76
C THR A 225 -12.32 -5.64 17.66
N ASN A 226 -11.74 -5.15 18.78
CA ASN A 226 -10.30 -5.00 18.95
C ASN A 226 -9.71 -6.03 19.93
N LEU A 227 -10.37 -7.19 20.09
CA LEU A 227 -9.82 -8.30 20.86
C LEU A 227 -8.84 -9.11 20.00
N LEU A 228 -7.57 -9.04 20.34
CA LEU A 228 -6.50 -9.83 19.74
C LEU A 228 -6.33 -11.14 20.48
N GLN A 229 -6.39 -12.26 19.76
CA GLN A 229 -6.26 -13.61 20.30
C GLN A 229 -4.91 -14.20 19.87
N LEU A 230 -4.07 -14.49 20.85
CA LEU A 230 -2.80 -15.17 20.66
C LEU A 230 -2.93 -16.61 21.12
N THR A 231 -2.57 -17.55 20.25
CA THR A 231 -2.70 -18.99 20.49
C THR A 231 -1.47 -19.77 20.04
N GLY A 232 -1.37 -21.03 20.43
CA GLY A 232 -0.31 -21.94 20.00
C GLY A 232 1.01 -21.74 20.70
N ALA A 233 2.10 -22.08 20.03
CA ALA A 233 3.44 -22.04 20.62
C ALA A 233 4.43 -21.27 19.71
N LEU A 234 5.25 -20.44 20.35
CA LEU A 234 6.39 -19.76 19.75
C LEU A 234 7.68 -20.37 20.29
N ALA A 235 8.63 -20.69 19.42
CA ALA A 235 9.87 -21.35 19.82
C ALA A 235 10.64 -20.54 20.88
N PRO A 236 11.28 -21.20 21.89
CA PRO A 236 11.98 -20.54 22.97
C PRO A 236 12.97 -19.49 22.47
N GLY A 237 12.94 -18.30 23.06
CA GLY A 237 13.78 -17.15 22.70
C GLY A 237 13.42 -16.47 21.38
N LYS A 238 12.45 -16.98 20.61
CA LYS A 238 12.02 -16.35 19.37
C LYS A 238 11.05 -15.21 19.61
N GLN A 239 10.99 -14.32 18.63
CA GLN A 239 10.10 -13.17 18.59
C GLN A 239 9.27 -13.22 17.30
N ASN A 240 7.99 -12.93 17.41
CA ASN A 240 7.10 -12.66 16.27
C ASN A 240 6.68 -11.20 16.31
N ARG A 241 6.65 -10.55 15.14
CA ARG A 241 6.18 -9.18 14.95
C ARG A 241 5.15 -9.18 13.85
N GLN A 242 3.96 -8.70 14.17
CA GLN A 242 2.85 -8.69 13.23
C GLN A 242 2.09 -7.37 13.34
N TRP A 243 1.80 -6.75 12.18
CA TRP A 243 0.90 -5.61 12.09
C TRP A 243 -0.53 -6.14 11.97
N VAL A 244 -1.39 -5.66 12.84
CA VAL A 244 -2.79 -6.09 12.92
C VAL A 244 -3.67 -4.85 12.77
N SER A 245 -4.63 -4.91 11.86
CA SER A 245 -5.61 -3.84 11.68
C SER A 245 -6.47 -3.67 12.94
N VAL A 246 -6.90 -2.45 13.19
CA VAL A 246 -7.87 -2.16 14.26
C VAL A 246 -9.26 -1.96 13.67
N TRP A 247 -10.28 -2.24 14.47
CA TRP A 247 -11.66 -1.85 14.19
C TRP A 247 -11.83 -0.39 14.59
N GLU A 248 -12.38 0.45 13.70
CA GLU A 248 -12.55 1.90 13.87
C GLU A 248 -11.23 2.66 14.17
N PRO A 249 -10.38 2.90 13.16
CA PRO A 249 -9.08 3.56 13.34
C PRO A 249 -9.16 4.94 13.99
N THR A 250 -10.24 5.70 13.74
CA THR A 250 -10.46 7.02 14.35
C THR A 250 -10.54 6.93 15.87
N GLN A 251 -11.08 5.84 16.43
CA GLN A 251 -11.11 5.63 17.88
C GLN A 251 -9.74 5.32 18.46
N LEU A 252 -8.88 4.61 17.70
CA LEU A 252 -7.47 4.45 18.10
C LEU A 252 -6.78 5.82 18.16
N VAL A 253 -6.99 6.68 17.14
CA VAL A 253 -6.45 8.05 17.16
C VAL A 253 -6.97 8.82 18.39
N ALA A 254 -8.26 8.70 18.72
CA ALA A 254 -8.84 9.37 19.89
C ALA A 254 -8.14 8.96 21.18
N ASN A 255 -7.92 7.65 21.37
CA ASN A 255 -7.21 7.13 22.52
C ASN A 255 -5.77 7.67 22.61
N LEU A 256 -5.04 7.65 21.50
CA LEU A 256 -3.65 8.12 21.44
C LEU A 256 -3.52 9.63 21.59
N PHE A 257 -4.45 10.41 21.01
CA PHE A 257 -4.40 11.86 21.10
C PHE A 257 -4.76 12.37 22.50
N GLU A 258 -5.71 11.72 23.18
CA GLU A 258 -5.99 12.03 24.60
C GLU A 258 -4.77 11.74 25.48
N GLN A 259 -4.02 10.64 25.22
CA GLN A 259 -2.76 10.39 25.90
C GLN A 259 -1.73 11.51 25.60
N ALA A 260 -1.64 11.96 24.34
CA ALA A 260 -0.75 13.05 23.96
C ALA A 260 -1.10 14.37 24.66
N LEU A 261 -2.38 14.71 24.76
CA LEU A 261 -2.85 15.89 25.51
C LEU A 261 -2.50 15.78 27.01
N ALA A 262 -2.73 14.62 27.62
CA ALA A 262 -2.40 14.38 29.03
C ALA A 262 -0.89 14.50 29.29
N GLN A 263 -0.03 13.99 28.38
CA GLN A 263 1.42 14.15 28.46
C GLN A 263 1.86 15.62 28.45
N GLN A 264 1.10 16.50 27.78
CA GLN A 264 1.33 17.94 27.75
C GLN A 264 0.64 18.70 28.90
N GLY A 265 -0.01 17.98 29.82
CA GLY A 265 -0.73 18.59 30.93
C GLY A 265 -2.02 19.31 30.53
N ILE A 266 -2.55 19.04 29.31
CA ILE A 266 -3.81 19.62 28.86
C ILE A 266 -4.97 18.77 29.33
N LYS A 267 -5.93 19.38 30.05
CA LYS A 267 -7.15 18.74 30.55
C LYS A 267 -8.34 19.10 29.66
N VAL A 268 -9.08 18.11 29.20
CA VAL A 268 -10.37 18.29 28.51
C VAL A 268 -11.49 18.08 29.53
N MET A 269 -12.38 19.05 29.65
CA MET A 269 -13.48 19.04 30.64
C MET A 269 -14.78 18.45 30.07
N GLY A 270 -14.92 18.55 28.74
CA GLY A 270 -16.06 18.00 28.00
C GLY A 270 -15.93 16.52 27.66
N LYS A 271 -16.72 16.07 26.71
CA LYS A 271 -16.81 14.67 26.28
C LYS A 271 -15.94 14.41 25.04
N ARG A 272 -15.59 13.12 24.82
CA ARG A 272 -15.15 12.62 23.53
C ARG A 272 -16.35 12.52 22.59
N VAL A 273 -16.25 13.12 21.39
CA VAL A 273 -17.28 13.06 20.34
C VAL A 273 -16.65 12.51 19.07
N MET A 274 -17.23 11.46 18.50
CA MET A 274 -16.70 10.78 17.32
C MET A 274 -17.54 11.11 16.08
N GLY A 275 -16.88 11.31 14.93
CA GLY A 275 -17.53 11.39 13.61
C GLY A 275 -18.38 12.64 13.38
N ALA A 276 -18.21 13.67 14.18
CA ALA A 276 -18.92 14.94 14.00
C ALA A 276 -18.05 15.93 13.21
N ALA A 277 -18.64 16.56 12.19
CA ALA A 277 -17.94 17.54 11.38
C ALA A 277 -17.55 18.81 12.15
N SER A 278 -16.33 19.29 11.92
CA SER A 278 -15.90 20.59 12.42
C SER A 278 -16.72 21.70 11.77
N PRO A 279 -17.27 22.66 12.53
CA PRO A 279 -18.05 23.75 11.94
C PRO A 279 -17.14 24.67 11.09
N ALA A 280 -17.70 25.23 10.03
CA ALA A 280 -16.98 26.15 9.15
C ALA A 280 -16.41 27.40 9.85
N THR A 281 -16.97 27.74 11.03
CA THR A 281 -16.54 28.87 11.87
C THR A 281 -15.35 28.52 12.77
N ALA A 282 -15.00 27.24 12.90
CA ALA A 282 -13.85 26.83 13.71
C ALA A 282 -12.55 27.30 13.07
N LYS A 283 -11.67 27.85 13.90
CA LYS A 283 -10.35 28.36 13.47
C LYS A 283 -9.30 27.28 13.62
N VAL A 284 -8.43 27.15 12.62
CA VAL A 284 -7.25 26.27 12.71
C VAL A 284 -6.28 26.85 13.73
N LEU A 285 -5.95 26.07 14.74
CA LEU A 285 -4.95 26.40 15.78
C LEU A 285 -3.58 25.82 15.40
N VAL A 286 -3.57 24.59 14.90
CA VAL A 286 -2.36 23.87 14.50
C VAL A 286 -2.69 23.04 13.26
N GLU A 287 -1.73 22.92 12.35
CA GLU A 287 -1.82 22.07 11.16
C GLU A 287 -0.56 21.23 10.98
N HIS A 288 -0.74 19.98 10.63
CA HIS A 288 0.33 19.06 10.24
C HIS A 288 0.12 18.64 8.78
N PRO A 289 0.91 19.14 7.82
CA PRO A 289 0.89 18.70 6.43
C PRO A 289 1.75 17.45 6.25
N SER A 290 1.33 16.53 5.40
CA SER A 290 2.14 15.39 4.98
C SER A 290 3.31 15.80 4.09
N ALA A 291 4.20 14.88 3.73
CA ALA A 291 5.08 15.03 2.57
C ALA A 291 4.27 15.20 1.27
N PRO A 292 4.82 15.78 0.19
CA PRO A 292 4.11 15.91 -1.07
C PRO A 292 3.87 14.55 -1.75
N LEU A 293 2.81 14.46 -2.55
CA LEU A 293 2.39 13.22 -3.19
C LEU A 293 3.51 12.54 -3.98
N GLN A 294 4.34 13.29 -4.69
CA GLN A 294 5.48 12.75 -5.44
C GLN A 294 6.49 11.98 -4.57
N GLU A 295 6.56 12.27 -3.28
CA GLU A 295 7.37 11.51 -2.33
C GLU A 295 6.59 10.33 -1.76
N LEU A 296 5.29 10.54 -1.45
CA LEU A 296 4.42 9.52 -0.87
C LEU A 296 4.15 8.35 -1.80
N ILE A 297 4.18 8.55 -3.13
CA ILE A 297 4.02 7.44 -4.08
C ILE A 297 5.16 6.42 -4.00
N THR A 298 6.34 6.80 -3.49
CA THR A 298 7.48 5.89 -3.34
C THR A 298 7.18 4.77 -2.35
N PRO A 299 6.90 5.01 -1.05
CA PRO A 299 6.52 3.94 -0.14
C PRO A 299 5.25 3.22 -0.60
N LEU A 300 4.27 3.92 -1.20
CA LEU A 300 3.05 3.31 -1.71
C LEU A 300 3.35 2.23 -2.77
N LEU A 301 4.12 2.54 -3.80
CA LEU A 301 4.40 1.61 -4.90
C LEU A 301 5.45 0.57 -4.53
N LYS A 302 6.54 0.96 -3.84
CA LYS A 302 7.61 0.04 -3.40
C LYS A 302 7.08 -1.04 -2.48
N LEU A 303 6.25 -0.66 -1.50
CA LEU A 303 5.72 -1.57 -0.48
C LEU A 303 4.32 -2.10 -0.82
N SER A 304 3.73 -1.58 -1.89
CA SER A 304 2.37 -1.94 -2.32
C SER A 304 1.30 -1.61 -1.29
N ASN A 305 1.39 -0.45 -0.63
CA ASN A 305 0.52 -0.05 0.47
C ASN A 305 -0.93 0.16 -0.01
N ASN A 306 -1.88 -0.59 0.59
CA ASN A 306 -3.29 -0.54 0.23
C ASN A 306 -3.97 0.70 0.80
N ASN A 307 -3.75 0.99 2.08
CA ASN A 307 -4.43 2.09 2.77
C ASN A 307 -4.12 3.45 2.12
N MET A 308 -2.86 3.69 1.75
CA MET A 308 -2.48 4.88 1.01
C MET A 308 -3.18 4.97 -0.36
N SER A 309 -3.37 3.83 -1.05
CA SER A 309 -4.05 3.79 -2.34
C SER A 309 -5.52 4.15 -2.23
N GLU A 310 -6.19 3.66 -1.19
CA GLU A 310 -7.59 3.99 -0.90
C GLU A 310 -7.75 5.45 -0.47
N ALA A 311 -6.84 5.95 0.37
CA ALA A 311 -6.83 7.36 0.76
C ALA A 311 -6.69 8.29 -0.46
N LEU A 312 -5.81 7.95 -1.42
CA LEU A 312 -5.67 8.70 -2.68
C LEU A 312 -6.94 8.63 -3.53
N LEU A 313 -7.56 7.45 -3.63
CA LEU A 313 -8.81 7.30 -4.38
C LEU A 313 -9.91 8.21 -3.81
N LYS A 314 -10.14 8.18 -2.50
CA LYS A 314 -11.13 9.04 -1.83
C LYS A 314 -10.74 10.53 -1.89
N ALA A 315 -9.45 10.87 -1.82
CA ALA A 315 -8.96 12.24 -1.99
C ALA A 315 -9.23 12.79 -3.39
N MET A 316 -9.08 11.97 -4.44
CA MET A 316 -9.46 12.37 -5.81
C MET A 316 -10.96 12.65 -5.90
N GLY A 317 -11.81 11.83 -5.27
CA GLY A 317 -13.24 12.09 -5.18
C GLY A 317 -13.58 13.40 -4.47
N ARG A 318 -12.86 13.70 -3.37
CA ARG A 318 -12.98 15.01 -2.69
C ARG A 318 -12.62 16.17 -3.61
N LYS A 319 -11.52 16.06 -4.33
CA LYS A 319 -11.03 17.11 -5.24
C LYS A 319 -11.99 17.39 -6.38
N THR A 320 -12.57 16.36 -6.98
CA THR A 320 -13.35 16.47 -8.22
C THR A 320 -14.85 16.62 -8.00
N ALA A 321 -15.41 16.01 -6.95
CA ALA A 321 -16.84 15.95 -6.70
C ALA A 321 -17.24 16.40 -5.28
N ASN A 322 -16.31 16.92 -4.48
CA ASN A 322 -16.50 17.23 -3.06
C ASN A 322 -17.07 16.05 -2.25
N ALA A 323 -16.76 14.82 -2.67
CA ALA A 323 -17.24 13.59 -2.05
C ALA A 323 -16.05 12.63 -1.80
N GLY A 324 -15.71 12.41 -0.52
CA GLY A 324 -14.62 11.51 -0.11
C GLY A 324 -15.03 10.05 -0.13
N THR A 325 -15.52 9.56 -1.28
CA THR A 325 -16.01 8.20 -1.48
C THR A 325 -15.20 7.46 -2.52
N ALA A 326 -15.14 6.13 -2.44
CA ALA A 326 -14.50 5.31 -3.45
C ALA A 326 -15.16 5.51 -4.83
N GLN A 327 -16.50 5.60 -4.87
CA GLN A 327 -17.24 5.82 -6.11
C GLN A 327 -16.84 7.13 -6.82
N ALA A 328 -16.75 8.24 -6.07
CA ALA A 328 -16.32 9.52 -6.63
C ALA A 328 -14.85 9.48 -7.10
N GLY A 329 -13.99 8.76 -6.35
CA GLY A 329 -12.60 8.53 -6.76
C GLY A 329 -12.49 7.72 -8.05
N VAL A 330 -13.27 6.66 -8.20
CA VAL A 330 -13.32 5.85 -9.44
C VAL A 330 -13.80 6.71 -10.63
N ALA A 331 -14.78 7.59 -10.41
CA ALA A 331 -15.20 8.54 -11.44
C ALA A 331 -14.06 9.48 -11.87
N ALA A 332 -13.28 9.99 -10.91
CA ALA A 332 -12.10 10.82 -11.19
C ALA A 332 -11.02 10.05 -11.97
N VAL A 333 -10.81 8.77 -11.67
CA VAL A 333 -9.91 7.88 -12.44
C VAL A 333 -10.45 7.68 -13.87
N ALA A 334 -11.74 7.46 -14.04
CA ALA A 334 -12.34 7.32 -15.38
C ALA A 334 -12.16 8.60 -16.21
N ASP A 335 -12.29 9.77 -15.60
CA ASP A 335 -12.05 11.05 -16.28
C ASP A 335 -10.56 11.25 -16.63
N PHE A 336 -9.65 10.85 -15.76
CA PHE A 336 -8.22 10.79 -16.09
C PHE A 336 -7.98 9.89 -17.31
N MET A 337 -8.55 8.67 -17.34
CA MET A 337 -8.42 7.76 -18.46
C MET A 337 -8.87 8.41 -19.77
N ARG A 338 -10.05 9.04 -19.81
CA ARG A 338 -10.55 9.75 -21.00
C ARG A 338 -9.59 10.86 -21.46
N ARG A 339 -9.05 11.67 -20.54
CA ARG A 339 -8.07 12.72 -20.89
C ARG A 339 -6.79 12.14 -21.50
N GLN A 340 -6.41 10.92 -21.10
CA GLN A 340 -5.24 10.24 -21.64
C GLN A 340 -5.53 9.43 -22.92
N GLY A 341 -6.76 9.50 -23.44
CA GLY A 341 -7.17 8.73 -24.63
C GLY A 341 -7.39 7.24 -24.34
N LEU A 342 -7.58 6.87 -23.06
CA LEU A 342 -7.87 5.51 -22.61
C LEU A 342 -9.39 5.34 -22.44
N ASP A 343 -9.93 4.18 -22.82
CA ASP A 343 -11.36 3.90 -22.68
C ASP A 343 -11.65 3.32 -21.28
N PRO A 344 -12.34 4.07 -20.38
CA PRO A 344 -12.67 3.59 -19.05
C PRO A 344 -13.71 2.46 -19.06
N LEU A 345 -14.46 2.26 -20.14
CA LEU A 345 -15.44 1.16 -20.23
C LEU A 345 -14.77 -0.22 -20.38
N THR A 346 -13.48 -0.24 -20.66
CA THR A 346 -12.69 -1.49 -20.76
C THR A 346 -12.15 -1.95 -19.42
N VAL A 347 -12.29 -1.16 -18.36
CA VAL A 347 -11.79 -1.41 -17.01
C VAL A 347 -12.95 -1.48 -16.03
N SER A 348 -12.93 -2.44 -15.11
CA SER A 348 -13.76 -2.42 -13.89
C SER A 348 -12.85 -2.05 -12.73
N GLN A 349 -13.12 -0.94 -12.07
CA GLN A 349 -12.43 -0.51 -10.86
C GLN A 349 -13.47 -0.22 -9.77
N VAL A 350 -13.27 -0.77 -8.57
CA VAL A 350 -14.16 -0.56 -7.41
C VAL A 350 -13.41 -0.09 -6.16
N ASP A 351 -12.08 -0.22 -6.14
CA ASP A 351 -11.21 0.26 -5.07
C ASP A 351 -9.91 0.88 -5.63
N GLY A 352 -9.06 1.40 -4.77
CA GLY A 352 -7.79 2.02 -5.16
C GLY A 352 -6.61 1.05 -5.16
N SER A 353 -6.67 0.00 -4.38
CA SER A 353 -5.54 -0.89 -4.07
C SER A 353 -5.46 -2.11 -4.97
N GLY A 354 -6.58 -2.55 -5.53
CA GLY A 354 -6.71 -3.81 -6.25
C GLY A 354 -6.99 -5.01 -5.34
N LEU A 355 -7.40 -4.79 -4.09
CA LEU A 355 -7.74 -5.87 -3.16
C LEU A 355 -9.08 -6.55 -3.51
N SER A 356 -10.02 -5.79 -4.04
CA SER A 356 -11.29 -6.34 -4.50
C SER A 356 -11.11 -7.23 -5.73
N ARG A 357 -11.75 -8.40 -5.72
CA ARG A 357 -11.81 -9.30 -6.88
C ARG A 357 -12.72 -8.80 -8.01
N ARG A 358 -13.46 -7.73 -7.78
CA ARG A 358 -14.30 -7.07 -8.81
C ARG A 358 -13.52 -6.09 -9.69
N ASN A 359 -12.27 -5.80 -9.35
CA ASN A 359 -11.39 -5.06 -10.25
C ASN A 359 -10.97 -5.94 -11.42
N LEU A 360 -11.17 -5.46 -12.64
CA LEU A 360 -10.82 -6.20 -13.87
C LEU A 360 -10.11 -5.26 -14.84
N VAL A 361 -8.92 -5.65 -15.28
CA VAL A 361 -8.14 -4.98 -16.32
C VAL A 361 -7.53 -6.00 -17.27
N SER A 362 -7.16 -5.58 -18.46
CA SER A 362 -6.39 -6.41 -19.40
C SER A 362 -4.92 -5.98 -19.45
N SER A 363 -4.05 -6.83 -19.99
CA SER A 363 -2.66 -6.45 -20.23
C SER A 363 -2.55 -5.29 -21.22
N GLN A 364 -3.49 -5.16 -22.17
CA GLN A 364 -3.58 -4.00 -23.05
C GLN A 364 -3.87 -2.72 -22.26
N ASN A 365 -4.85 -2.71 -21.33
CA ASN A 365 -5.14 -1.53 -20.52
C ASN A 365 -3.92 -1.05 -19.73
N LEU A 366 -3.16 -1.98 -19.13
CA LEU A 366 -1.98 -1.61 -18.36
C LEU A 366 -0.83 -1.12 -19.25
N THR A 367 -0.60 -1.71 -20.42
CA THR A 367 0.42 -1.21 -21.34
C THR A 367 0.03 0.12 -21.98
N ASP A 368 -1.25 0.35 -22.29
CA ASP A 368 -1.75 1.65 -22.74
C ASP A 368 -1.55 2.73 -21.67
N LEU A 369 -1.85 2.41 -20.41
CA LEU A 369 -1.59 3.29 -19.27
C LEU A 369 -0.09 3.62 -19.14
N LEU A 370 0.79 2.61 -19.20
CA LEU A 370 2.24 2.80 -19.10
C LEU A 370 2.77 3.72 -20.20
N LEU A 371 2.27 3.57 -21.44
CA LEU A 371 2.62 4.47 -22.54
C LEU A 371 2.10 5.90 -22.34
N ALA A 372 0.90 6.06 -21.79
CA ALA A 372 0.31 7.36 -21.52
C ALA A 372 1.06 8.09 -20.37
N THR A 373 1.44 7.36 -19.31
CA THR A 373 2.20 7.92 -18.18
C THR A 373 3.60 8.37 -18.58
N ALA A 374 4.27 7.70 -19.52
CA ALA A 374 5.59 8.06 -20.01
C ALA A 374 5.66 9.47 -20.66
N ARG A 375 4.50 10.06 -21.00
CA ARG A 375 4.39 11.40 -21.59
C ARG A 375 4.10 12.50 -20.58
N GLN A 376 3.91 12.14 -19.30
CA GLN A 376 3.47 13.07 -18.27
C GLN A 376 4.66 13.82 -17.64
N PRO A 377 4.50 15.08 -17.25
CA PRO A 377 5.59 15.87 -16.65
C PRO A 377 6.06 15.34 -15.29
N TRP A 378 5.23 14.52 -14.62
CA TRP A 378 5.55 13.86 -13.36
C TRP A 378 6.08 12.42 -13.52
N PHE A 379 6.34 11.98 -14.75
CA PHE A 379 6.71 10.60 -15.05
C PHE A 379 7.94 10.13 -14.28
N ASP A 380 9.00 10.92 -14.24
CA ASP A 380 10.26 10.51 -13.58
C ASP A 380 10.06 10.18 -12.10
N ALA A 381 9.28 10.97 -11.37
CA ALA A 381 8.96 10.70 -9.97
C ALA A 381 8.16 9.39 -9.84
N TRP A 382 7.16 9.18 -10.70
CA TRP A 382 6.32 7.99 -10.69
C TRP A 382 7.09 6.73 -11.14
N TYR A 383 7.93 6.82 -12.17
CA TYR A 383 8.77 5.74 -12.67
C TYR A 383 9.78 5.26 -11.61
N ASN A 384 10.43 6.21 -10.92
CA ASN A 384 11.39 5.90 -9.85
C ASN A 384 10.72 5.32 -8.60
N ALA A 385 9.42 5.56 -8.41
CA ALA A 385 8.63 4.96 -7.35
C ALA A 385 8.27 3.49 -7.61
N LEU A 386 8.38 2.99 -8.85
CA LEU A 386 8.17 1.55 -9.14
C LEU A 386 9.24 0.69 -8.48
N PRO A 387 8.90 -0.51 -7.96
CA PRO A 387 9.88 -1.50 -7.52
C PRO A 387 10.92 -1.81 -8.60
N ILE A 388 12.20 -1.93 -8.20
CA ILE A 388 13.33 -2.21 -9.08
C ILE A 388 13.88 -3.60 -8.78
N ALA A 389 14.00 -4.44 -9.79
CA ALA A 389 14.45 -5.82 -9.63
C ALA A 389 15.88 -5.91 -9.09
N GLY A 390 16.13 -6.87 -8.21
CA GLY A 390 17.44 -7.22 -7.69
C GLY A 390 18.06 -6.25 -6.71
N ASN A 391 17.56 -5.02 -6.60
CA ASN A 391 18.10 -4.03 -5.67
C ASN A 391 17.70 -4.34 -4.23
N SER A 392 18.69 -4.62 -3.36
CA SER A 392 18.43 -5.09 -2.00
C SER A 392 17.89 -4.03 -1.04
N ASP A 393 18.08 -2.74 -1.37
CA ASP A 393 17.49 -1.65 -0.60
C ASP A 393 15.97 -1.70 -0.65
N ARG A 394 15.34 -1.60 0.52
CA ARG A 394 13.89 -1.80 0.65
C ARG A 394 13.07 -0.74 -0.08
N MET A 395 13.54 0.51 -0.03
CA MET A 395 12.82 1.65 -0.63
C MET A 395 13.22 1.88 -2.08
N THR A 396 14.17 1.10 -2.61
CA THR A 396 14.54 1.08 -4.03
C THR A 396 13.98 -0.17 -4.71
N GLY A 397 14.32 -1.36 -4.21
CA GLY A 397 13.88 -2.63 -4.80
C GLY A 397 12.43 -2.99 -4.49
N GLY A 398 11.92 -2.53 -3.35
CA GLY A 398 10.53 -2.76 -2.96
C GLY A 398 10.15 -4.25 -2.97
N SER A 399 9.03 -4.57 -3.60
CA SER A 399 8.55 -5.95 -3.76
C SER A 399 9.40 -6.81 -4.72
N LEU A 400 10.29 -6.20 -5.52
CA LEU A 400 11.20 -6.89 -6.44
C LEU A 400 12.63 -7.04 -5.91
N ARG A 401 12.95 -6.56 -4.70
CA ARG A 401 14.31 -6.48 -4.15
C ARG A 401 15.08 -7.81 -4.14
N TYR A 402 14.38 -8.93 -4.10
CA TYR A 402 14.99 -10.27 -4.07
C TYR A 402 14.79 -11.06 -5.36
N ARG A 403 14.13 -10.45 -6.38
CA ARG A 403 13.88 -11.11 -7.66
C ARG A 403 14.94 -10.69 -8.69
N LEU A 404 15.35 -11.62 -9.56
CA LEU A 404 16.20 -11.38 -10.72
C LEU A 404 17.62 -10.83 -10.42
N ARG A 405 18.15 -11.11 -9.21
CA ARG A 405 19.52 -10.76 -8.85
C ARG A 405 20.53 -11.49 -9.72
N GLY A 406 21.62 -10.81 -10.08
CA GLY A 406 22.71 -11.38 -10.92
C GLY A 406 22.28 -11.65 -12.35
N THR A 407 21.21 -11.03 -12.85
CA THR A 407 20.70 -11.21 -14.22
C THR A 407 20.65 -9.89 -14.98
N ALA A 408 20.43 -9.93 -16.29
CA ALA A 408 20.27 -8.73 -17.13
C ALA A 408 19.06 -7.86 -16.74
N ALA A 409 18.12 -8.38 -15.95
CA ALA A 409 16.99 -7.62 -15.44
C ALA A 409 17.27 -6.90 -14.10
N GLU A 410 18.41 -7.19 -13.43
CA GLU A 410 18.81 -6.50 -12.21
C GLU A 410 19.04 -5.01 -12.48
N ASN A 411 18.44 -4.14 -11.67
CA ASN A 411 18.41 -2.68 -11.82
C ASN A 411 17.87 -2.16 -13.17
N ASN A 412 17.39 -3.04 -14.03
CA ASN A 412 16.81 -2.74 -15.35
C ASN A 412 15.28 -2.81 -15.35
N LEU A 413 14.69 -3.78 -14.65
CA LEU A 413 13.25 -3.94 -14.55
C LEU A 413 12.67 -3.00 -13.48
N HIS A 414 11.80 -2.07 -13.90
CA HIS A 414 10.99 -1.21 -13.05
C HIS A 414 9.53 -1.62 -13.20
N ALA A 415 8.97 -2.34 -12.22
CA ALA A 415 7.64 -2.91 -12.38
C ALA A 415 6.87 -3.03 -11.05
N LYS A 416 5.54 -2.95 -11.16
CA LYS A 416 4.62 -3.22 -10.07
C LYS A 416 4.25 -4.69 -10.07
N THR A 417 4.30 -5.31 -8.90
CA THR A 417 3.79 -6.66 -8.65
C THR A 417 2.34 -6.63 -8.18
N GLY A 418 1.58 -7.68 -8.48
CA GLY A 418 0.27 -7.94 -7.88
C GLY A 418 0.19 -9.41 -7.44
N SER A 419 -0.43 -9.67 -6.30
CA SER A 419 -0.57 -11.03 -5.78
C SER A 419 -1.82 -11.15 -4.89
N MET A 420 -2.61 -12.17 -5.16
CA MET A 420 -3.73 -12.66 -4.35
C MET A 420 -3.81 -14.17 -4.52
N ALA A 421 -4.66 -14.85 -3.76
CA ALA A 421 -4.91 -16.27 -3.97
C ALA A 421 -5.40 -16.52 -5.42
N GLY A 422 -4.64 -17.31 -6.19
CA GLY A 422 -4.93 -17.63 -7.59
C GLY A 422 -4.72 -16.46 -8.57
N VAL A 423 -4.03 -15.38 -8.16
CA VAL A 423 -3.75 -14.20 -8.99
C VAL A 423 -2.30 -13.78 -8.84
N SER A 424 -1.59 -13.60 -9.95
CA SER A 424 -0.25 -13.00 -10.00
C SER A 424 -0.16 -12.06 -11.19
N SER A 425 0.53 -10.94 -11.01
CA SER A 425 0.72 -9.97 -12.10
C SER A 425 2.03 -9.19 -11.95
N LEU A 426 2.60 -8.81 -13.09
CA LEU A 426 3.80 -7.99 -13.18
C LEU A 426 3.68 -7.07 -14.38
N SER A 427 3.78 -5.75 -14.17
CA SER A 427 3.64 -4.77 -15.25
C SER A 427 4.57 -3.59 -15.03
N GLY A 428 5.20 -3.11 -16.10
CA GLY A 428 6.14 -2.00 -15.99
C GLY A 428 7.01 -1.83 -17.23
N TYR A 429 8.26 -1.43 -17.00
CA TYR A 429 9.24 -1.07 -18.00
C TYR A 429 10.50 -1.94 -17.85
N ILE A 430 11.09 -2.29 -18.98
CA ILE A 430 12.37 -3.01 -19.04
C ILE A 430 13.12 -2.58 -20.30
N THR A 431 14.44 -2.58 -20.26
CA THR A 431 15.28 -2.29 -21.44
C THR A 431 15.81 -3.58 -22.03
N ASP A 432 15.68 -3.74 -23.33
CA ASP A 432 16.13 -4.93 -24.08
C ASP A 432 17.63 -4.87 -24.43
N ALA A 433 18.08 -5.88 -25.17
CA ALA A 433 19.50 -6.00 -25.60
C ALA A 433 19.94 -4.89 -26.57
N GLU A 434 19.02 -4.24 -27.28
CA GLU A 434 19.30 -3.15 -28.21
C GLU A 434 19.20 -1.76 -27.56
N GLY A 435 18.94 -1.71 -26.22
CA GLY A 435 18.80 -0.47 -25.48
C GLY A 435 17.42 0.18 -25.65
N ARG A 436 16.43 -0.53 -26.23
CA ARG A 436 15.06 -0.03 -26.35
C ARG A 436 14.32 -0.24 -25.04
N ARG A 437 13.59 0.77 -24.62
CA ARG A 437 12.66 0.63 -23.49
C ARG A 437 11.37 -0.06 -23.97
N LEU A 438 11.03 -1.15 -23.32
CA LEU A 438 9.78 -1.87 -23.53
C LEU A 438 8.81 -1.57 -22.39
N VAL A 439 7.52 -1.55 -22.69
CA VAL A 439 6.43 -1.66 -21.70
C VAL A 439 5.83 -3.05 -21.81
N PHE A 440 5.53 -3.65 -20.68
CA PHE A 440 4.89 -4.97 -20.65
C PHE A 440 3.91 -5.12 -19.50
N SER A 441 2.99 -6.05 -19.67
CA SER A 441 2.07 -6.49 -18.62
C SER A 441 1.80 -7.97 -18.78
N ILE A 442 2.03 -8.75 -17.74
CA ILE A 442 1.58 -10.14 -17.61
C ILE A 442 0.65 -10.26 -16.42
N ILE A 443 -0.52 -10.88 -16.63
CA ILE A 443 -1.53 -11.15 -15.60
C ILE A 443 -1.92 -12.63 -15.73
N SER A 444 -1.78 -13.38 -14.62
CA SER A 444 -2.15 -14.79 -14.53
C SER A 444 -3.22 -14.98 -13.47
N ASN A 445 -4.36 -15.53 -13.84
CA ASN A 445 -5.48 -15.79 -12.94
C ASN A 445 -5.87 -17.27 -12.95
N ASN A 446 -6.55 -17.72 -11.88
CA ASN A 446 -7.16 -19.03 -11.77
C ASN A 446 -6.15 -20.21 -11.72
N TYR A 447 -4.88 -19.96 -11.42
CA TYR A 447 -3.96 -21.05 -11.10
C TYR A 447 -4.27 -21.60 -9.71
N VAL A 448 -4.06 -22.92 -9.54
CA VAL A 448 -4.33 -23.62 -8.28
C VAL A 448 -3.04 -24.04 -7.55
N SER A 449 -1.89 -23.83 -8.18
CA SER A 449 -0.57 -24.05 -7.57
C SER A 449 -0.23 -22.95 -6.56
N ASP A 450 0.87 -23.15 -5.82
CA ASP A 450 1.50 -22.05 -5.11
C ASP A 450 1.90 -20.90 -6.06
N ALA A 451 1.98 -19.69 -5.55
CA ALA A 451 2.36 -18.53 -6.36
C ALA A 451 3.85 -18.53 -6.78
N ALA A 452 4.70 -19.38 -6.17
CA ALA A 452 6.14 -19.40 -6.48
C ALA A 452 6.46 -19.83 -7.94
N PRO A 453 5.85 -20.88 -8.51
CA PRO A 453 6.03 -21.24 -9.92
C PRO A 453 5.60 -20.14 -10.87
N ILE A 454 4.48 -19.45 -10.59
CA ILE A 454 3.98 -18.35 -11.43
C ILE A 454 4.93 -17.15 -11.38
N ARG A 455 5.45 -16.79 -10.19
CA ARG A 455 6.47 -15.74 -10.08
C ARG A 455 7.79 -16.11 -10.79
N ALA A 456 8.15 -17.40 -10.80
CA ALA A 456 9.29 -17.87 -11.56
C ALA A 456 9.07 -17.72 -13.07
N LEU A 457 7.85 -17.97 -13.55
CA LEU A 457 7.47 -17.71 -14.93
C LEU A 457 7.55 -16.22 -15.28
N GLU A 458 7.00 -15.34 -14.45
CA GLU A 458 7.14 -13.87 -14.64
C GLU A 458 8.60 -13.43 -14.73
N ASN A 459 9.49 -14.03 -13.92
CA ASN A 459 10.92 -13.77 -13.99
C ASN A 459 11.52 -14.21 -15.32
N ARG A 460 11.15 -15.38 -15.84
CA ARG A 460 11.61 -15.87 -17.15
C ARG A 460 11.09 -15.00 -18.30
N VAL A 461 9.85 -14.52 -18.22
CA VAL A 461 9.30 -13.55 -19.17
C VAL A 461 10.14 -12.26 -19.14
N ALA A 462 10.39 -11.69 -17.96
CA ALA A 462 11.22 -10.50 -17.84
C ALA A 462 12.64 -10.70 -18.40
N LEU A 463 13.28 -11.86 -18.16
CA LEU A 463 14.58 -12.20 -18.74
C LEU A 463 14.53 -12.33 -20.26
N ALA A 464 13.50 -12.96 -20.81
CA ALA A 464 13.32 -13.03 -22.26
C ALA A 464 13.20 -11.63 -22.90
N LEU A 465 12.52 -10.69 -22.20
CA LEU A 465 12.41 -9.31 -22.66
C LEU A 465 13.76 -8.56 -22.64
N THR A 466 14.67 -8.85 -21.69
CA THR A 466 16.02 -8.24 -21.71
C THR A 466 16.88 -8.72 -22.87
N GLN A 467 16.53 -9.83 -23.49
CA GLN A 467 17.23 -10.43 -24.62
C GLN A 467 16.48 -10.25 -25.95
N TRP A 468 15.40 -9.44 -25.90
CA TRP A 468 14.60 -9.19 -27.09
C TRP A 468 15.44 -8.45 -28.16
N HIS A 469 15.33 -8.91 -29.39
CA HIS A 469 15.86 -8.29 -30.58
C HIS A 469 14.88 -8.54 -31.73
N ASP A 470 14.85 -7.67 -32.74
CA ASP A 470 14.01 -7.81 -33.95
C ASP A 470 14.54 -8.84 -34.89
#